data_c44577a6f481f78f8d8bbb922a028d28
#
_entry.id   c44577a6f481f78f8d8bbb922a028d28
#
_cell.length_a   1.000
_cell.length_b   1.000
_cell.length_c   1.000
_cell.angle_alpha   90.00
_cell.angle_beta   90.00
_cell.angle_gamma   90.00
#
_symmetry.space_group_name_H-M   'P 1'
#
loop_
_entity.id
_entity.type
_entity.pdbx_description
1 polymer ?
#
loop_
_entity_poly.entity_id
_entity_poly.type
_entity_poly.pdbx_seq_one_letter_code
_entity_poly.pdbx_strand_id
1 'polypeptide(L)'
;IKEVNVLTFVDRINTKFAKRNIFILTPERSRELFKNKSWLNIDLILFDEAQLSDEKSVRGLYFDSIVRRALKSFPDAKYVFAHPFISNPEAQLERNGIIDTQSAAINYEQKNVGQIFYVHNPATGDFYHLGTSKEILGKQKLKAEFDPIERAISSGGSVLIYVSKSHIYNKSIYSDFDKYIKLCNKLENPDALQMIDELRSYIG
;
A
#
# COMPACT_ATOMS: atom_id res chain seq x y z
N ILE A 1 -26.60 0.84 21.75
CA ILE A 1 -25.90 1.59 20.68
C ILE A 1 -24.41 1.38 20.90
N LYS A 2 -23.70 0.93 19.87
CA LYS A 2 -22.23 0.80 19.89
C LYS A 2 -21.57 2.18 19.98
N GLU A 3 -20.37 2.27 20.55
CA GLU A 3 -19.60 3.52 20.53
C GLU A 3 -19.10 3.83 19.12
N VAL A 4 -18.56 2.83 18.42
CA VAL A 4 -18.01 2.95 17.06
C VAL A 4 -18.56 1.85 16.16
N ASN A 5 -18.86 2.21 14.94
CA ASN A 5 -19.25 1.30 13.88
C ASN A 5 -18.27 1.44 12.70
N VAL A 6 -17.82 0.34 12.14
CA VAL A 6 -16.94 0.31 10.97
C VAL A 6 -17.72 -0.24 9.78
N LEU A 7 -17.81 0.54 8.72
CA LEU A 7 -18.65 0.27 7.54
C LEU A 7 -17.80 0.30 6.27
N THR A 8 -18.02 -0.63 5.39
CA THR A 8 -17.38 -0.69 4.05
C THR A 8 -18.28 -0.19 2.93
N PHE A 9 -19.43 0.36 3.29
CA PHE A 9 -20.43 0.95 2.38
C PHE A 9 -21.18 2.07 3.11
N VAL A 10 -21.78 2.98 2.34
CA VAL A 10 -22.54 4.12 2.87
C VAL A 10 -24.01 3.76 2.90
N ASP A 11 -24.55 3.61 4.12
CA ASP A 11 -25.96 3.31 4.35
C ASP A 11 -26.48 4.06 5.56
N ARG A 12 -27.63 4.72 5.36
CA ARG A 12 -28.28 5.52 6.40
C ARG A 12 -28.82 4.67 7.58
N ILE A 13 -29.22 3.45 7.31
CA ILE A 13 -29.79 2.59 8.36
C ILE A 13 -28.68 2.16 9.31
N ASN A 14 -27.58 1.66 8.79
CA ASN A 14 -26.49 1.13 9.59
C ASN A 14 -25.76 2.21 10.41
N THR A 15 -25.75 3.45 9.96
CA THR A 15 -25.15 4.57 10.74
C THR A 15 -25.87 4.85 12.04
N LYS A 16 -27.15 4.45 12.19
CA LYS A 16 -27.93 4.68 13.42
C LYS A 16 -27.58 3.76 14.57
N PHE A 17 -26.78 2.72 14.34
CA PHE A 17 -26.44 1.74 15.36
C PHE A 17 -25.23 2.10 16.22
N ALA A 18 -24.57 3.21 15.94
CA ALA A 18 -23.43 3.69 16.71
C ALA A 18 -23.44 5.21 16.86
N LYS A 19 -22.73 5.70 17.87
CA LYS A 19 -22.52 7.15 18.07
C LYS A 19 -21.56 7.74 17.03
N ARG A 20 -20.57 6.95 16.63
CA ARG A 20 -19.56 7.31 15.62
C ARG A 20 -19.48 6.24 14.56
N ASN A 21 -19.30 6.66 13.32
CA ASN A 21 -19.16 5.75 12.20
C ASN A 21 -17.85 6.01 11.47
N ILE A 22 -17.14 4.94 11.17
CA ILE A 22 -15.93 4.96 10.34
C ILE A 22 -16.27 4.24 9.04
N PHE A 23 -16.15 4.96 7.92
CA PHE A 23 -16.32 4.39 6.59
C PHE A 23 -14.94 4.07 6.01
N ILE A 24 -14.70 2.79 5.66
CA ILE A 24 -13.51 2.35 4.94
C ILE A 24 -13.93 2.04 3.52
N LEU A 25 -13.58 2.91 2.58
CA LEU A 25 -14.08 2.86 1.21
C LEU A 25 -12.93 2.85 0.21
N THR A 26 -13.08 2.06 -0.85
CA THR A 26 -12.23 2.21 -2.02
C THR A 26 -12.60 3.49 -2.78
N PRO A 27 -11.72 4.03 -3.65
CA PRO A 27 -12.04 5.19 -4.48
C PRO A 27 -13.37 5.02 -5.22
N GLU A 28 -13.65 3.85 -5.78
CA GLU A 28 -14.85 3.56 -6.55
C GLU A 28 -16.14 3.62 -5.69
N ARG A 29 -16.04 3.18 -4.43
CA ARG A 29 -17.18 3.21 -3.48
C ARG A 29 -17.40 4.57 -2.85
N SER A 30 -16.36 5.41 -2.79
CA SER A 30 -16.45 6.73 -2.15
C SER A 30 -17.45 7.67 -2.81
N ARG A 31 -17.82 7.43 -4.08
CA ARG A 31 -18.88 8.22 -4.76
C ARG A 31 -20.21 8.22 -4.01
N GLU A 32 -20.49 7.20 -3.23
CA GLU A 32 -21.72 7.09 -2.44
C GLU A 32 -21.78 8.13 -1.30
N LEU A 33 -20.61 8.58 -0.79
CA LEU A 33 -20.55 9.71 0.16
C LEU A 33 -21.18 10.96 -0.45
N PHE A 34 -20.82 11.27 -1.69
CA PHE A 34 -21.30 12.48 -2.38
C PHE A 34 -22.78 12.44 -2.72
N LYS A 35 -23.31 11.26 -3.02
CA LYS A 35 -24.75 11.08 -3.23
C LYS A 35 -25.56 11.27 -1.95
N ASN A 36 -24.95 10.95 -0.83
CA ASN A 36 -25.58 10.94 0.48
C ASN A 36 -25.22 12.16 1.36
N LYS A 37 -24.57 13.17 0.78
CA LYS A 37 -24.07 14.34 1.51
C LYS A 37 -25.14 15.12 2.28
N SER A 38 -26.42 15.01 1.88
CA SER A 38 -27.51 15.76 2.53
C SER A 38 -27.80 15.31 3.97
N TRP A 39 -27.39 14.11 4.36
CA TRP A 39 -27.59 13.58 5.70
C TRP A 39 -26.29 13.13 6.38
N LEU A 40 -25.18 13.09 5.65
CA LEU A 40 -23.86 12.78 6.19
C LEU A 40 -23.22 14.04 6.74
N ASN A 41 -22.85 14.00 8.01
CA ASN A 41 -21.89 14.94 8.59
C ASN A 41 -20.55 14.21 8.75
N ILE A 42 -19.52 14.72 8.10
CA ILE A 42 -18.17 14.11 8.09
C ILE A 42 -17.22 15.05 8.81
N ASP A 43 -16.64 14.58 9.91
CA ASP A 43 -15.70 15.35 10.71
C ASP A 43 -14.25 15.23 10.19
N LEU A 44 -13.92 14.06 9.61
CA LEU A 44 -12.56 13.74 9.15
C LEU A 44 -12.60 12.85 7.92
N ILE A 45 -11.76 13.16 6.95
CA ILE A 45 -11.47 12.30 5.80
C ILE A 45 -9.98 12.02 5.75
N LEU A 46 -9.61 10.74 5.81
CA LEU A 46 -8.25 10.26 5.59
C LEU A 46 -8.13 9.72 4.17
N PHE A 47 -7.22 10.28 3.39
CA PHE A 47 -6.80 9.74 2.11
C PHE A 47 -5.49 8.97 2.31
N ASP A 48 -5.59 7.65 2.33
CA ASP A 48 -4.42 6.77 2.33
C ASP A 48 -3.88 6.62 0.91
N GLU A 49 -2.58 6.37 0.78
CA GLU A 49 -1.89 6.29 -0.51
C GLU A 49 -2.11 7.55 -1.38
N ALA A 50 -1.97 8.74 -0.79
CA ALA A 50 -2.26 10.00 -1.45
C ALA A 50 -1.42 10.27 -2.71
N GLN A 51 -0.27 9.55 -2.91
CA GLN A 51 0.51 9.59 -4.14
C GLN A 51 -0.26 9.10 -5.37
N LEU A 52 -1.36 8.36 -5.19
CA LEU A 52 -2.23 7.96 -6.30
C LEU A 52 -2.70 9.16 -7.13
N SER A 53 -2.82 10.33 -6.53
CA SER A 53 -3.18 11.56 -7.25
C SER A 53 -2.13 12.00 -8.29
N ASP A 54 -0.89 11.55 -8.16
CA ASP A 54 0.22 11.87 -9.07
C ASP A 54 0.41 10.83 -10.19
N GLU A 55 -0.30 9.71 -10.10
CA GLU A 55 -0.24 8.70 -11.13
C GLU A 55 -0.89 9.17 -12.44
N LYS A 56 -0.16 9.04 -13.55
CA LYS A 56 -0.68 9.29 -14.90
C LYS A 56 -1.55 8.12 -15.40
N SER A 57 -2.53 7.74 -14.59
CA SER A 57 -3.45 6.64 -14.86
C SER A 57 -4.90 7.08 -14.71
N VAL A 58 -5.84 6.32 -15.25
CA VAL A 58 -7.28 6.55 -15.05
C VAL A 58 -7.63 6.51 -13.56
N ARG A 59 -6.98 5.62 -12.80
CA ARG A 59 -7.18 5.50 -11.35
C ARG A 59 -6.67 6.73 -10.61
N GLY A 60 -5.52 7.27 -11.01
CA GLY A 60 -4.98 8.50 -10.44
C GLY A 60 -5.89 9.71 -10.68
N LEU A 61 -6.37 9.88 -11.91
CA LEU A 61 -7.34 10.93 -12.26
C LEU A 61 -8.63 10.80 -11.47
N TYR A 62 -9.09 9.56 -11.28
CA TYR A 62 -10.30 9.29 -10.49
C TYR A 62 -10.08 9.64 -9.02
N PHE A 63 -8.93 9.26 -8.44
CA PHE A 63 -8.58 9.60 -7.07
C PHE A 63 -8.51 11.11 -6.86
N ASP A 64 -7.83 11.85 -7.73
CA ASP A 64 -7.76 13.33 -7.69
C ASP A 64 -9.16 13.96 -7.75
N SER A 65 -10.03 13.45 -8.61
CA SER A 65 -11.43 13.86 -8.69
C SER A 65 -12.18 13.68 -7.38
N ILE A 66 -11.94 12.56 -6.66
CA ILE A 66 -12.56 12.29 -5.36
C ILE A 66 -12.09 13.31 -4.32
N VAL A 67 -10.78 13.59 -4.27
CA VAL A 67 -10.22 14.58 -3.34
C VAL A 67 -10.89 15.95 -3.56
N ARG A 68 -10.93 16.44 -4.79
CA ARG A 68 -11.56 17.72 -5.14
C ARG A 68 -13.05 17.76 -4.79
N ARG A 69 -13.76 16.66 -5.04
CA ARG A 69 -15.19 16.55 -4.69
C ARG A 69 -15.41 16.51 -3.19
N ALA A 70 -14.53 15.85 -2.44
CA ALA A 70 -14.59 15.80 -0.99
C ALA A 70 -14.45 17.21 -0.40
N LEU A 71 -13.40 17.93 -0.77
CA LEU A 71 -13.15 19.30 -0.34
C LEU A 71 -14.34 20.22 -0.63
N LYS A 72 -14.98 20.06 -1.79
CA LYS A 72 -16.17 20.86 -2.16
C LYS A 72 -17.44 20.44 -1.42
N SER A 73 -17.61 19.15 -1.11
CA SER A 73 -18.85 18.61 -0.53
C SER A 73 -18.89 18.65 0.98
N PHE A 74 -17.73 18.65 1.61
CA PHE A 74 -17.56 18.61 3.07
C PHE A 74 -16.51 19.64 3.51
N PRO A 75 -16.75 20.95 3.30
CA PRO A 75 -15.76 21.99 3.53
C PRO A 75 -15.33 22.11 5.00
N ASP A 76 -16.18 21.69 5.94
CA ASP A 76 -15.92 21.75 7.37
C ASP A 76 -15.18 20.51 7.91
N ALA A 77 -14.98 19.49 7.08
CA ALA A 77 -14.26 18.30 7.47
C ALA A 77 -12.75 18.56 7.56
N LYS A 78 -12.09 17.88 8.48
CA LYS A 78 -10.62 17.83 8.51
C LYS A 78 -10.11 16.83 7.48
N TYR A 79 -8.98 17.15 6.86
CA TYR A 79 -8.38 16.33 5.81
C TYR A 79 -7.00 15.85 6.24
N VAL A 80 -6.75 14.56 6.09
CA VAL A 80 -5.43 13.95 6.31
C VAL A 80 -5.02 13.23 5.03
N PHE A 81 -3.83 13.50 4.55
CA PHE A 81 -3.22 12.84 3.41
C PHE A 81 -2.03 12.02 3.90
N ALA A 82 -2.12 10.69 3.80
CA ALA A 82 -1.04 9.79 4.13
C ALA A 82 -0.30 9.36 2.86
N HIS A 83 1.02 9.42 2.91
CA HIS A 83 1.88 9.12 1.79
C HIS A 83 3.15 8.42 2.27
N PRO A 84 3.49 7.21 1.80
CA PRO A 84 4.59 6.43 2.35
C PRO A 84 5.97 6.99 2.04
N PHE A 85 6.13 7.77 0.97
CA PHE A 85 7.44 8.20 0.44
C PHE A 85 7.48 9.67 0.01
N ILE A 86 6.74 10.54 0.68
CA ILE A 86 6.72 11.95 0.30
C ILE A 86 7.99 12.66 0.78
N SER A 87 8.63 13.39 -0.14
CA SER A 87 9.77 14.26 0.18
C SER A 87 9.37 15.71 0.39
N ASN A 88 8.24 16.12 -0.16
CA ASN A 88 7.67 17.47 -0.03
C ASN A 88 6.17 17.35 0.27
N PRO A 89 5.78 17.17 1.54
CA PRO A 89 4.38 17.02 1.92
C PRO A 89 3.57 18.32 1.75
N GLU A 90 4.20 19.47 1.76
CA GLU A 90 3.56 20.77 1.53
C GLU A 90 2.90 20.84 0.14
N ALA A 91 3.54 20.24 -0.87
CA ALA A 91 3.02 20.25 -2.23
C ALA A 91 1.63 19.58 -2.35
N GLN A 92 1.32 18.59 -1.49
CA GLN A 92 0.00 17.98 -1.45
C GLN A 92 -1.08 18.97 -0.96
N LEU A 93 -0.75 19.80 0.03
CA LEU A 93 -1.65 20.81 0.55
C LEU A 93 -1.84 21.93 -0.46
N GLU A 94 -0.76 22.45 -1.02
CA GLU A 94 -0.77 23.52 -2.04
C GLU A 94 -1.60 23.13 -3.26
N ARG A 95 -1.40 21.94 -3.79
CA ARG A 95 -2.14 21.39 -4.93
C ARG A 95 -3.66 21.38 -4.71
N ASN A 96 -4.06 21.10 -3.48
CA ASN A 96 -5.48 21.05 -3.12
C ASN A 96 -6.03 22.37 -2.59
N GLY A 97 -5.23 23.44 -2.58
CA GLY A 97 -5.64 24.76 -2.10
C GLY A 97 -5.87 24.81 -0.58
N ILE A 98 -5.27 23.88 0.16
CA ILE A 98 -5.34 23.80 1.63
C ILE A 98 -4.11 24.52 2.17
N ILE A 99 -4.13 25.85 2.13
CA ILE A 99 -3.06 26.69 2.65
C ILE A 99 -3.69 27.59 3.71
N ASP A 100 -3.69 27.12 4.94
CA ASP A 100 -4.16 27.91 6.07
C ASP A 100 -3.20 27.74 7.28
N THR A 101 -3.38 28.55 8.29
CA THR A 101 -2.56 28.52 9.51
C THR A 101 -2.81 27.32 10.40
N GLN A 102 -3.81 26.49 10.10
CA GLN A 102 -4.18 25.30 10.87
C GLN A 102 -3.70 24.02 10.17
N SER A 103 -3.22 24.12 8.94
CA SER A 103 -2.68 22.99 8.17
C SER A 103 -1.20 22.81 8.47
N ALA A 104 -0.78 21.53 8.64
CA ALA A 104 0.60 21.17 8.86
C ALA A 104 1.02 20.04 7.94
N ALA A 105 2.18 20.18 7.35
CA ALA A 105 2.82 19.13 6.57
C ALA A 105 3.97 18.54 7.40
N ILE A 106 3.97 17.21 7.56
CA ILE A 106 4.94 16.51 8.39
C ILE A 106 5.67 15.47 7.54
N ASN A 107 6.98 15.54 7.53
CA ASN A 107 7.84 14.51 6.94
C ASN A 107 8.62 13.81 8.05
N TYR A 108 8.46 12.50 8.15
CA TYR A 108 9.23 11.67 9.07
C TYR A 108 10.45 11.12 8.34
N GLU A 109 11.63 11.59 8.70
CA GLU A 109 12.89 11.05 8.17
C GLU A 109 13.24 9.67 8.74
N GLN A 110 12.77 9.37 9.95
CA GLN A 110 13.00 8.08 10.59
C GLN A 110 12.11 6.99 9.98
N LYS A 111 12.77 5.98 9.43
CA LYS A 111 12.09 4.77 8.97
C LYS A 111 11.96 3.79 10.13
N ASN A 112 10.75 3.35 10.42
CA ASN A 112 10.47 2.34 11.46
C ASN A 112 11.05 0.96 11.09
N VAL A 113 11.29 0.72 9.80
CA VAL A 113 11.85 -0.53 9.28
C VAL A 113 13.07 -0.20 8.44
N GLY A 114 14.19 -0.81 8.76
CA GLY A 114 15.40 -0.74 7.95
C GLY A 114 15.16 -1.40 6.58
N GLN A 115 15.69 -0.79 5.53
CA GLN A 115 15.65 -1.34 4.18
C GLN A 115 17.07 -1.51 3.67
N ILE A 116 17.36 -2.68 3.12
CA ILE A 116 18.64 -2.98 2.47
C ILE A 116 18.33 -3.36 1.02
N PHE A 117 19.00 -2.73 0.08
CA PHE A 117 18.80 -2.95 -1.33
C PHE A 117 19.94 -3.77 -1.93
N TYR A 118 19.58 -4.82 -2.64
CA TYR A 118 20.50 -5.63 -3.42
C TYR A 118 20.11 -5.64 -4.89
N VAL A 119 21.11 -5.70 -5.76
CA VAL A 119 20.90 -5.98 -7.20
C VAL A 119 21.52 -7.33 -7.52
N HIS A 120 20.76 -8.17 -8.18
CA HIS A 120 21.23 -9.45 -8.68
C HIS A 120 21.71 -9.32 -10.12
N ASN A 121 22.89 -9.87 -10.40
CA ASN A 121 23.37 -10.02 -11.77
C ASN A 121 23.06 -11.46 -12.25
N PRO A 122 22.10 -11.67 -13.13
CA PRO A 122 21.71 -13.01 -13.55
C PRO A 122 22.79 -13.75 -14.35
N ALA A 123 23.71 -13.02 -14.99
CA ALA A 123 24.79 -13.62 -15.77
C ALA A 123 25.88 -14.26 -14.89
N THR A 124 26.14 -13.72 -13.70
CA THR A 124 27.18 -14.21 -12.77
C THR A 124 26.58 -14.86 -11.53
N GLY A 125 25.29 -14.69 -11.27
CA GLY A 125 24.65 -15.12 -10.03
C GLY A 125 24.99 -14.26 -8.80
N ASP A 126 25.70 -13.16 -8.99
CA ASP A 126 26.20 -12.32 -7.89
C ASP A 126 25.14 -11.31 -7.42
N PHE A 127 25.13 -11.05 -6.12
CA PHE A 127 24.38 -9.96 -5.51
C PHE A 127 25.31 -8.80 -5.16
N TYR A 128 24.80 -7.60 -5.36
CA TYR A 128 25.52 -6.37 -5.04
C TYR A 128 24.67 -5.50 -4.11
N HIS A 129 25.26 -5.07 -3.00
CA HIS A 129 24.65 -4.17 -2.05
C HIS A 129 24.68 -2.72 -2.58
N LEU A 130 23.52 -2.06 -2.61
CA LEU A 130 23.42 -0.67 -3.09
C LEU A 130 23.49 0.38 -1.98
N GLY A 131 23.61 -0.05 -0.72
CA GLY A 131 23.55 0.85 0.43
C GLY A 131 22.12 1.19 0.86
N THR A 132 22.02 1.93 1.95
CA THR A 132 20.75 2.34 2.56
C THR A 132 20.39 3.79 2.29
N SER A 133 21.28 4.59 1.71
CA SER A 133 21.04 6.00 1.39
C SER A 133 20.96 6.25 -0.11
N LYS A 134 20.13 7.22 -0.49
CA LYS A 134 19.95 7.64 -1.89
C LYS A 134 21.27 8.14 -2.54
N GLU A 135 22.21 8.61 -1.74
CA GLU A 135 23.50 9.16 -2.20
C GLU A 135 24.45 8.07 -2.71
N ILE A 136 24.24 6.82 -2.31
CA ILE A 136 25.12 5.69 -2.69
C ILE A 136 24.68 5.06 -4.02
N LEU A 137 23.50 5.37 -4.51
CA LEU A 137 23.03 4.95 -5.83
C LEU A 137 23.90 5.55 -6.95
N GLY A 138 25.11 5.03 -7.12
CA GLY A 138 25.98 5.41 -8.23
C GLY A 138 27.47 5.23 -8.03
N LYS A 139 27.98 5.08 -6.80
CA LYS A 139 29.42 5.20 -6.61
C LYS A 139 30.22 3.92 -6.36
N GLN A 140 29.69 2.90 -5.74
CA GLN A 140 30.35 1.58 -5.68
C GLN A 140 29.35 0.48 -5.31
N LYS A 141 29.19 -0.46 -6.20
CA LYS A 141 28.45 -1.70 -5.92
C LYS A 141 29.37 -2.61 -5.13
N LEU A 142 29.10 -2.83 -3.86
CA LEU A 142 29.82 -3.82 -3.07
C LEU A 142 29.18 -5.20 -3.33
N LYS A 143 29.99 -6.13 -3.82
CA LYS A 143 29.56 -7.53 -4.00
C LYS A 143 29.21 -8.09 -2.63
N ALA A 144 28.03 -8.69 -2.49
CA ALA A 144 27.65 -9.40 -1.29
C ALA A 144 28.39 -10.75 -1.21
N GLU A 145 28.86 -11.08 -0.02
CA GLU A 145 29.54 -12.37 0.25
C GLU A 145 28.55 -13.53 0.44
N PHE A 146 27.25 -13.24 0.35
CA PHE A 146 26.18 -14.19 0.57
C PHE A 146 24.98 -13.89 -0.37
N ASP A 147 24.13 -14.90 -0.54
CA ASP A 147 22.85 -14.74 -1.21
C ASP A 147 21.80 -14.21 -0.21
N PRO A 148 21.29 -12.95 -0.41
CA PRO A 148 20.36 -12.35 0.54
C PRO A 148 19.02 -13.08 0.64
N ILE A 149 18.58 -13.74 -0.43
CA ILE A 149 17.32 -14.50 -0.47
C ILE A 149 17.49 -15.76 0.35
N GLU A 150 18.56 -16.52 0.08
CA GLU A 150 18.89 -17.74 0.83
C GLU A 150 19.05 -17.45 2.32
N ARG A 151 19.74 -16.36 2.66
CA ARG A 151 19.93 -15.95 4.05
C ARG A 151 18.61 -15.57 4.72
N ALA A 152 17.71 -14.86 4.02
CA ALA A 152 16.39 -14.51 4.56
C ALA A 152 15.58 -15.77 4.89
N ILE A 153 15.51 -16.72 3.96
CA ILE A 153 14.77 -17.99 4.15
C ILE A 153 15.39 -18.82 5.28
N SER A 154 16.71 -18.99 5.27
CA SER A 154 17.42 -19.78 6.29
C SER A 154 17.33 -19.19 7.70
N SER A 155 17.10 -17.89 7.80
CA SER A 155 16.86 -17.19 9.07
C SER A 155 15.39 -17.22 9.51
N GLY A 156 14.52 -17.95 8.83
CA GLY A 156 13.08 -17.98 9.11
C GLY A 156 12.30 -16.75 8.64
N GLY A 157 12.91 -15.94 7.79
CA GLY A 157 12.26 -14.78 7.18
C GLY A 157 11.32 -15.16 6.04
N SER A 158 10.45 -14.23 5.66
CA SER A 158 9.56 -14.38 4.50
C SER A 158 10.13 -13.67 3.28
N VAL A 159 9.98 -14.29 2.11
CA VAL A 159 10.40 -13.73 0.82
C VAL A 159 9.18 -13.57 -0.06
N LEU A 160 8.93 -12.34 -0.54
CA LEU A 160 7.92 -12.05 -1.54
C LEU A 160 8.59 -11.87 -2.91
N ILE A 161 8.22 -12.72 -3.86
CA ILE A 161 8.75 -12.68 -5.23
C ILE A 161 7.71 -12.03 -6.12
N TYR A 162 8.06 -10.89 -6.72
CA TYR A 162 7.21 -10.21 -7.69
C TYR A 162 7.67 -10.55 -9.10
N VAL A 163 6.82 -11.20 -9.86
CA VAL A 163 7.10 -11.63 -11.25
C VAL A 163 5.99 -11.20 -12.20
N SER A 164 6.28 -11.17 -13.49
CA SER A 164 5.26 -10.91 -14.51
C SER A 164 4.25 -12.07 -14.60
N LYS A 165 3.04 -11.80 -15.06
CA LYS A 165 2.02 -12.82 -15.27
C LYS A 165 2.49 -13.95 -16.20
N SER A 166 3.31 -13.63 -17.19
CA SER A 166 3.87 -14.64 -18.11
C SER A 166 4.73 -15.69 -17.41
N HIS A 167 5.51 -15.31 -16.39
CA HIS A 167 6.30 -16.25 -15.59
C HIS A 167 5.43 -17.23 -14.80
N ILE A 168 4.23 -16.80 -14.40
CA ILE A 168 3.28 -17.66 -13.70
C ILE A 168 2.62 -18.62 -14.68
N TYR A 169 2.12 -18.12 -15.81
CA TYR A 169 1.42 -18.93 -16.82
C TYR A 169 2.31 -19.99 -17.50
N ASN A 170 3.54 -19.63 -17.83
CA ASN A 170 4.50 -20.57 -18.45
C ASN A 170 5.25 -21.44 -17.42
N LYS A 171 4.96 -21.25 -16.15
CA LYS A 171 5.57 -21.99 -15.01
C LYS A 171 7.09 -21.79 -14.89
N SER A 172 7.70 -20.82 -15.55
CA SER A 172 9.15 -20.57 -15.46
C SER A 172 9.58 -20.14 -14.05
N ILE A 173 8.67 -19.63 -13.22
CA ILE A 173 8.92 -19.31 -11.82
C ILE A 173 9.48 -20.52 -11.05
N TYR A 174 9.06 -21.74 -11.38
CA TYR A 174 9.54 -22.93 -10.67
C TYR A 174 10.98 -23.28 -11.05
N SER A 175 11.40 -23.06 -12.30
CA SER A 175 12.79 -23.26 -12.70
C SER A 175 13.71 -22.14 -12.21
N ASP A 176 13.25 -20.90 -12.29
CA ASP A 176 14.05 -19.73 -11.95
C ASP A 176 14.32 -19.61 -10.46
N PHE A 177 13.40 -20.11 -9.61
CA PHE A 177 13.48 -19.99 -8.16
C PHE A 177 13.56 -21.35 -7.44
N ASP A 178 13.82 -22.46 -8.16
CA ASP A 178 13.85 -23.82 -7.61
C ASP A 178 14.76 -23.96 -6.40
N LYS A 179 15.95 -23.38 -6.44
CA LYS A 179 16.90 -23.43 -5.32
C LYS A 179 16.34 -22.79 -4.04
N TYR A 180 15.56 -21.74 -4.16
CA TYR A 180 14.94 -21.05 -3.00
C TYR A 180 13.70 -21.79 -2.51
N ILE A 181 12.90 -22.31 -3.45
CA ILE A 181 11.71 -23.10 -3.12
C ILE A 181 12.08 -24.33 -2.29
N LYS A 182 13.21 -24.97 -2.61
CA LYS A 182 13.72 -26.13 -1.88
C LYS A 182 14.18 -25.81 -0.45
N LEU A 183 14.51 -24.55 -0.16
CA LEU A 183 14.89 -24.10 1.17
C LEU A 183 13.67 -23.76 2.04
N CYS A 184 12.50 -23.58 1.44
CA CYS A 184 11.29 -23.25 2.20
C CYS A 184 10.78 -24.46 2.96
N ASN A 185 10.37 -24.26 4.20
CA ASN A 185 9.65 -25.26 4.97
C ASN A 185 8.28 -25.54 4.34
N LYS A 186 7.75 -26.73 4.56
CA LYS A 186 6.37 -27.03 4.21
C LYS A 186 5.43 -26.09 4.97
N LEU A 187 4.40 -25.61 4.28
CA LEU A 187 3.36 -24.83 4.91
C LEU A 187 2.54 -25.75 5.83
N GLU A 188 2.59 -25.51 7.14
CA GLU A 188 1.90 -26.31 8.16
C GLU A 188 0.77 -25.54 8.86
N ASN A 189 0.64 -24.23 8.59
CA ASN A 189 -0.41 -23.41 9.18
C ASN A 189 -1.79 -23.87 8.66
N PRO A 190 -2.70 -24.34 9.54
CA PRO A 190 -4.00 -24.86 9.12
C PRO A 190 -4.88 -23.83 8.41
N ASP A 191 -4.87 -22.56 8.86
CA ASP A 191 -5.68 -21.50 8.27
C ASP A 191 -5.20 -21.17 6.85
N ALA A 192 -3.87 -21.18 6.63
CA ALA A 192 -3.31 -20.96 5.31
C ALA A 192 -3.59 -22.12 4.35
N LEU A 193 -3.56 -23.37 4.84
CA LEU A 193 -3.93 -24.55 4.05
C LEU A 193 -5.41 -24.53 3.68
N GLN A 194 -6.28 -24.19 4.63
CA GLN A 194 -7.71 -24.03 4.37
C GLN A 194 -7.96 -22.94 3.31
N MET A 195 -7.31 -21.78 3.41
CA MET A 195 -7.44 -20.71 2.42
C MET A 195 -7.00 -21.16 1.03
N ILE A 196 -5.92 -21.94 0.92
CA ILE A 196 -5.45 -22.51 -0.35
C ILE A 196 -6.50 -23.45 -0.94
N ASP A 197 -7.11 -24.30 -0.14
CA ASP A 197 -8.12 -25.24 -0.60
C ASP A 197 -9.41 -24.51 -1.02
N GLU A 198 -9.82 -23.49 -0.30
CA GLU A 198 -10.91 -22.60 -0.70
C GLU A 198 -10.60 -21.93 -2.04
N LEU A 199 -9.42 -21.32 -2.21
CA LEU A 199 -9.02 -20.71 -3.47
C LEU A 199 -9.01 -21.70 -4.64
N ARG A 200 -8.53 -22.92 -4.43
CA ARG A 200 -8.55 -23.99 -5.44
C ARG A 200 -9.98 -24.34 -5.87
N SER A 201 -10.93 -24.35 -4.94
CA SER A 201 -12.32 -24.63 -5.24
C SER A 201 -13.00 -23.57 -6.11
N TYR A 202 -12.50 -22.32 -6.08
CA TYR A 202 -12.98 -21.21 -6.92
C TYR A 202 -12.34 -21.19 -8.32
N ILE A 203 -11.15 -21.74 -8.47
CA ILE A 203 -10.39 -21.68 -9.72
C ILE A 203 -10.69 -22.91 -10.61
N GLY A 204 -11.21 -24.00 -10.02
CA GLY A 204 -11.74 -25.20 -10.70
C GLY A 204 -10.68 -26.09 -11.25
#